data_1a91caf723d5aecf3d4b1db0abe13532
#
_entry.id   1a91caf723d5aecf3d4b1db0abe13532
#
_cell.length_a   1.000
_cell.length_b   1.000
_cell.length_c   1.000
_cell.angle_alpha   90.00
_cell.angle_beta   90.00
_cell.angle_gamma   90.00
#
_symmetry.space_group_name_H-M   'P 1'
#
loop_
_entity.id
_entity.type
_entity.pdbx_description
1 polymer ?
#
loop_
_entity_poly.entity_id
_entity_poly.type
_entity_poly.pdbx_seq_one_letter_code
_entity_poly.pdbx_strand_id
1 'polypeptide(L)'
;MSKDNDNKNNFIKTGFTKLLKPFEDSMNEVEKISKTFGLALKIYSSMTRKYQYDKIEPQINHSLRVALILNEEMNSDSSDLVCSALLHDIFNKQEVSKETKDYIKKEISEKTFTTVSFFSKNSNLESNKNEELKIEKQFDKIKQSDSMIKNIILAERLDELRSLKNSRRKDKIARIKEETQKYFIPLAGTTNEKILLKLVIALYELK
;
A
#
# COMPACT_ATOMS: atom_id res chain seq x y z
N MET A 1 -15.23 9.13 24.53
CA MET A 1 -15.29 8.32 23.30
C MET A 1 -15.48 9.15 21.99
N SER A 2 -15.71 10.48 22.02
CA SER A 2 -16.00 11.27 20.79
C SER A 2 -14.76 11.81 20.04
N LYS A 3 -13.74 12.29 20.71
CA LYS A 3 -12.57 12.96 20.07
C LYS A 3 -11.70 12.07 19.17
N ASP A 4 -11.58 10.76 19.45
CA ASP A 4 -10.79 9.84 18.63
C ASP A 4 -11.50 9.46 17.31
N ASN A 5 -12.84 9.43 17.31
CA ASN A 5 -13.62 9.19 16.09
C ASN A 5 -13.62 10.41 15.16
N ASP A 6 -13.67 11.62 15.73
CA ASP A 6 -13.61 12.86 14.94
C ASP A 6 -12.25 13.02 14.25
N ASN A 7 -11.15 12.68 14.91
CA ASN A 7 -9.81 12.71 14.29
C ASN A 7 -9.63 11.64 13.19
N LYS A 8 -10.22 10.45 13.34
CA LYS A 8 -10.14 9.38 12.34
C LYS A 8 -10.92 9.74 11.08
N ASN A 9 -12.12 10.27 11.22
CA ASN A 9 -12.95 10.72 10.10
C ASN A 9 -12.30 11.92 9.38
N ASN A 10 -11.61 12.79 10.10
CA ASN A 10 -10.90 13.93 9.52
C ASN A 10 -9.72 13.50 8.64
N PHE A 11 -8.92 12.49 9.07
CA PHE A 11 -7.82 11.98 8.24
C PHE A 11 -8.32 11.41 6.91
N ILE A 12 -9.37 10.57 6.95
CA ILE A 12 -9.94 9.94 5.76
C ILE A 12 -10.46 11.01 4.79
N LYS A 13 -11.24 11.97 5.29
CA LYS A 13 -11.79 13.07 4.47
C LYS A 13 -10.69 13.93 3.85
N THR A 14 -9.77 14.41 4.67
CA THR A 14 -8.68 15.29 4.22
C THR A 14 -7.73 14.56 3.27
N GLY A 15 -7.37 13.32 3.57
CA GLY A 15 -6.50 12.50 2.72
C GLY A 15 -7.13 12.20 1.36
N PHE A 16 -8.43 11.88 1.34
CA PHE A 16 -9.14 11.63 0.09
C PHE A 16 -9.24 12.90 -0.77
N THR A 17 -9.53 14.06 -0.17
CA THR A 17 -9.54 15.34 -0.89
C THR A 17 -8.17 15.64 -1.53
N LYS A 18 -7.08 15.41 -0.78
CA LYS A 18 -5.71 15.57 -1.31
C LYS A 18 -5.42 14.60 -2.45
N LEU A 19 -5.88 13.36 -2.33
CA LEU A 19 -5.67 12.33 -3.34
C LEU A 19 -6.34 12.68 -4.67
N LEU A 20 -7.50 13.34 -4.65
CA LEU A 20 -8.23 13.76 -5.85
C LEU A 20 -7.64 15.00 -6.53
N LYS A 21 -6.94 15.86 -5.78
CA LYS A 21 -6.51 17.16 -6.27
C LYS A 21 -5.73 17.13 -7.60
N PRO A 22 -4.76 16.23 -7.84
CA PRO A 22 -4.06 16.16 -9.12
C PRO A 22 -4.92 15.73 -10.31
N PHE A 23 -6.12 15.23 -10.06
CA PHE A 23 -7.05 14.72 -11.07
C PHE A 23 -8.29 15.61 -11.25
N GLU A 24 -8.33 16.80 -10.60
CA GLU A 24 -9.52 17.65 -10.58
C GLU A 24 -10.00 18.11 -11.96
N ASP A 25 -9.09 18.19 -12.94
CA ASP A 25 -9.40 18.55 -14.32
C ASP A 25 -9.96 17.37 -15.16
N SER A 26 -9.97 16.16 -14.63
CA SER A 26 -10.46 14.95 -15.31
C SER A 26 -11.59 14.27 -14.54
N MET A 27 -12.82 14.58 -14.90
CA MET A 27 -14.02 14.00 -14.26
C MET A 27 -14.01 12.47 -14.26
N ASN A 28 -13.54 11.85 -15.35
CA ASN A 28 -13.46 10.38 -15.47
C ASN A 28 -12.48 9.78 -14.46
N GLU A 29 -11.34 10.44 -14.20
CA GLU A 29 -10.36 9.95 -13.23
C GLU A 29 -10.83 10.18 -11.80
N VAL A 30 -11.44 11.34 -11.52
CA VAL A 30 -12.08 11.61 -10.23
C VAL A 30 -13.16 10.57 -9.92
N GLU A 31 -14.02 10.25 -10.89
CA GLU A 31 -15.05 9.23 -10.73
C GLU A 31 -14.45 7.84 -10.48
N LYS A 32 -13.45 7.45 -11.25
CA LYS A 32 -12.73 6.17 -11.10
C LYS A 32 -12.12 6.03 -9.70
N ILE A 33 -11.38 7.04 -9.24
CA ILE A 33 -10.76 7.05 -7.91
C ILE A 33 -11.83 7.03 -6.82
N SER A 34 -12.93 7.76 -7.00
CA SER A 34 -14.04 7.81 -6.04
C SER A 34 -14.76 6.47 -5.91
N LYS A 35 -15.06 5.79 -7.03
CA LYS A 35 -15.60 4.42 -7.05
C LYS A 35 -14.67 3.44 -6.32
N THR A 36 -13.37 3.55 -6.60
CA THR A 36 -12.35 2.71 -5.98
C THR A 36 -12.27 2.92 -4.48
N PHE A 37 -12.27 4.17 -4.04
CA PHE A 37 -12.23 4.51 -2.63
C PHE A 37 -13.48 4.05 -1.88
N GLY A 38 -14.67 4.20 -2.48
CA GLY A 38 -15.91 3.66 -1.93
C GLY A 38 -15.88 2.14 -1.77
N LEU A 39 -15.33 1.42 -2.76
CA LEU A 39 -15.13 -0.03 -2.68
C LEU A 39 -14.14 -0.40 -1.56
N ALA A 40 -13.01 0.30 -1.46
CA ALA A 40 -12.02 0.09 -0.40
C ALA A 40 -12.61 0.32 1.00
N LEU A 41 -13.37 1.40 1.20
CA LEU A 41 -14.07 1.68 2.45
C LEU A 41 -15.01 0.52 2.84
N LYS A 42 -15.79 0.01 1.89
CA LYS A 42 -16.71 -1.11 2.12
C LYS A 42 -15.95 -2.38 2.53
N ILE A 43 -14.90 -2.74 1.81
CA ILE A 43 -14.15 -3.97 2.02
C ILE A 43 -13.35 -3.92 3.33
N TYR A 44 -12.72 -2.79 3.64
CA TYR A 44 -11.87 -2.65 4.83
C TYR A 44 -12.64 -2.17 6.07
N SER A 45 -13.97 -2.06 6.02
CA SER A 45 -14.80 -1.48 7.10
C SER A 45 -14.60 -2.11 8.48
N SER A 46 -14.38 -3.45 8.52
CA SER A 46 -14.17 -4.20 9.76
C SER A 46 -12.70 -4.52 10.04
N MET A 47 -11.79 -4.11 9.16
CA MET A 47 -10.38 -4.47 9.25
C MET A 47 -9.58 -3.40 9.98
N THR A 48 -8.66 -3.83 10.84
CA THR A 48 -7.77 -2.95 11.59
C THR A 48 -6.32 -3.41 11.51
N ARG A 49 -5.40 -2.48 11.77
CA ARG A 49 -3.95 -2.75 11.88
C ARG A 49 -3.31 -1.92 12.98
N LYS A 50 -2.07 -2.26 13.35
CA LYS A 50 -1.26 -1.44 14.25
C LYS A 50 -0.48 -0.40 13.47
N TYR A 51 -0.48 0.83 13.96
CA TYR A 51 0.29 1.96 13.46
C TYR A 51 0.98 2.65 14.64
N GLN A 52 1.81 3.61 14.42
CA GLN A 52 2.65 4.33 15.39
C GLN A 52 2.27 4.13 16.88
N TYR A 53 3.25 3.92 17.74
CA TYR A 53 3.03 3.59 19.17
C TYR A 53 2.16 2.32 19.38
N ASP A 54 2.09 1.42 18.40
CA ASP A 54 1.25 0.21 18.39
C ASP A 54 -0.27 0.46 18.55
N LYS A 55 -0.75 1.68 18.26
CA LYS A 55 -2.17 2.02 18.27
C LYS A 55 -2.93 1.29 17.15
N ILE A 56 -4.18 0.93 17.43
CA ILE A 56 -5.05 0.30 16.45
C ILE A 56 -5.70 1.38 15.57
N GLU A 57 -5.62 1.20 14.26
CA GLU A 57 -6.29 2.05 13.28
C GLU A 57 -7.07 1.23 12.24
N PRO A 58 -8.05 1.83 11.53
CA PRO A 58 -8.69 1.19 10.38
C PRO A 58 -7.69 0.86 9.26
N GLN A 59 -7.88 -0.29 8.59
CA GLN A 59 -7.02 -0.72 7.47
C GLN A 59 -7.02 0.30 6.32
N ILE A 60 -8.15 0.95 6.04
CA ILE A 60 -8.26 1.97 4.99
C ILE A 60 -7.24 3.12 5.15
N ASN A 61 -6.85 3.47 6.37
CA ASN A 61 -5.87 4.51 6.61
C ASN A 61 -4.51 4.17 5.98
N HIS A 62 -4.12 2.90 6.05
CA HIS A 62 -2.90 2.43 5.40
C HIS A 62 -2.98 2.55 3.87
N SER A 63 -4.04 1.99 3.28
CA SER A 63 -4.21 2.05 1.83
C SER A 63 -4.26 3.49 1.31
N LEU A 64 -4.90 4.39 2.07
CA LEU A 64 -4.92 5.81 1.74
C LEU A 64 -3.53 6.46 1.85
N ARG A 65 -2.73 6.14 2.90
CA ARG A 65 -1.36 6.65 3.02
C ARG A 65 -0.45 6.12 1.90
N VAL A 66 -0.56 4.84 1.54
CA VAL A 66 0.20 4.28 0.40
C VAL A 66 -0.14 5.02 -0.89
N ALA A 67 -1.42 5.28 -1.16
CA ALA A 67 -1.86 6.06 -2.32
C ALA A 67 -1.35 7.51 -2.29
N LEU A 68 -1.37 8.16 -1.11
CA LEU A 68 -0.82 9.52 -0.93
C LEU A 68 0.70 9.57 -1.12
N ILE A 69 1.45 8.57 -0.65
CA ILE A 69 2.89 8.47 -0.88
C ILE A 69 3.18 8.44 -2.38
N LEU A 70 2.44 7.62 -3.14
CA LEU A 70 2.62 7.53 -4.59
C LEU A 70 2.31 8.85 -5.30
N ASN A 71 1.23 9.49 -4.92
CA ASN A 71 0.77 10.72 -5.52
C ASN A 71 1.62 11.93 -5.11
N GLU A 72 1.67 12.24 -3.81
CA GLU A 72 2.31 13.47 -3.30
C GLU A 72 3.84 13.35 -3.22
N GLU A 73 4.37 12.18 -2.81
CA GLU A 73 5.80 12.05 -2.51
C GLU A 73 6.61 11.47 -3.66
N MET A 74 5.99 10.66 -4.52
CA MET A 74 6.62 10.12 -5.73
C MET A 74 6.21 10.87 -7.00
N ASN A 75 5.27 11.84 -6.89
CA ASN A 75 4.74 12.66 -7.99
C ASN A 75 4.14 11.80 -9.12
N SER A 76 3.33 10.81 -8.77
CA SER A 76 2.61 10.03 -9.77
C SER A 76 1.25 10.67 -10.06
N ASP A 77 0.96 10.86 -11.34
CA ASP A 77 -0.31 11.34 -11.89
C ASP A 77 -1.18 10.20 -12.48
N SER A 78 -0.82 8.95 -12.20
CA SER A 78 -1.56 7.79 -12.69
C SER A 78 -2.72 7.42 -11.76
N SER A 79 -3.94 7.64 -12.22
CA SER A 79 -5.15 7.21 -11.49
C SER A 79 -5.22 5.67 -11.32
N ASP A 80 -4.71 4.89 -12.29
CA ASP A 80 -4.65 3.43 -12.15
C ASP A 80 -3.70 3.01 -11.02
N LEU A 81 -2.57 3.72 -10.86
CA LEU A 81 -1.65 3.46 -9.76
C LEU A 81 -2.28 3.79 -8.41
N VAL A 82 -2.97 4.93 -8.30
CA VAL A 82 -3.73 5.34 -7.11
C VAL A 82 -4.82 4.32 -6.76
N CYS A 83 -5.62 3.90 -7.75
CA CYS A 83 -6.66 2.89 -7.56
C CYS A 83 -6.06 1.54 -7.12
N SER A 84 -4.95 1.13 -7.72
CA SER A 84 -4.25 -0.10 -7.35
C SER A 84 -3.71 -0.04 -5.92
N ALA A 85 -3.18 1.11 -5.49
CA ALA A 85 -2.72 1.32 -4.12
C ALA A 85 -3.86 1.28 -3.10
N LEU A 86 -5.02 1.84 -3.42
CA LEU A 86 -6.20 1.77 -2.55
C LEU A 86 -6.69 0.33 -2.34
N LEU A 87 -6.48 -0.56 -3.31
CA LEU A 87 -6.98 -1.93 -3.30
C LEU A 87 -5.90 -3.01 -3.12
N HIS A 88 -4.61 -2.67 -2.97
CA HIS A 88 -3.50 -3.63 -3.03
C HIS A 88 -3.64 -4.82 -2.06
N ASP A 89 -4.25 -4.61 -0.92
CA ASP A 89 -4.45 -5.62 0.12
C ASP A 89 -5.75 -6.44 -0.03
N ILE A 90 -6.60 -6.12 -1.03
CA ILE A 90 -7.95 -6.72 -1.13
C ILE A 90 -7.91 -8.26 -1.21
N PHE A 91 -7.01 -8.82 -2.03
CA PHE A 91 -6.89 -10.26 -2.21
C PHE A 91 -6.08 -10.97 -1.11
N ASN A 92 -5.38 -10.19 -0.27
CA ASN A 92 -4.59 -10.74 0.84
C ASN A 92 -5.40 -10.89 2.12
N LYS A 93 -6.43 -10.09 2.30
CA LYS A 93 -7.16 -9.98 3.58
C LYS A 93 -8.40 -10.86 3.64
N GLN A 94 -9.02 -11.13 2.50
CA GLN A 94 -10.24 -11.93 2.43
C GLN A 94 -10.41 -12.57 1.05
N GLU A 95 -11.29 -13.56 0.98
CA GLU A 95 -11.76 -14.08 -0.30
C GLU A 95 -12.66 -13.02 -0.97
N VAL A 96 -12.33 -12.69 -2.22
CA VAL A 96 -13.03 -11.67 -3.00
C VAL A 96 -13.98 -12.35 -3.98
N SER A 97 -15.26 -11.98 -3.92
CA SER A 97 -16.28 -12.57 -4.79
C SER A 97 -16.02 -12.28 -6.28
N LYS A 98 -16.61 -13.10 -7.14
CA LYS A 98 -16.53 -12.92 -8.59
C LYS A 98 -17.10 -11.56 -9.01
N GLU A 99 -18.21 -11.15 -8.43
CA GLU A 99 -18.87 -9.88 -8.71
C GLU A 99 -17.96 -8.69 -8.40
N THR A 100 -17.20 -8.75 -7.29
CA THR A 100 -16.23 -7.70 -6.94
C THR A 100 -15.04 -7.69 -7.93
N LYS A 101 -14.56 -8.84 -8.35
CA LYS A 101 -13.50 -8.94 -9.38
C LYS A 101 -13.96 -8.35 -10.71
N ASP A 102 -15.16 -8.69 -11.14
CA ASP A 102 -15.77 -8.18 -12.37
C ASP A 102 -16.04 -6.67 -12.27
N TYR A 103 -16.47 -6.17 -11.10
CA TYR A 103 -16.63 -4.74 -10.85
C TYR A 103 -15.31 -3.98 -10.99
N ILE A 104 -14.22 -4.47 -10.37
CA ILE A 104 -12.89 -3.82 -10.50
C ILE A 104 -12.47 -3.75 -11.96
N LYS A 105 -12.65 -4.83 -12.72
CA LYS A 105 -12.26 -4.88 -14.13
C LYS A 105 -13.06 -3.89 -15.00
N LYS A 106 -14.39 -3.86 -14.85
CA LYS A 106 -15.30 -3.16 -15.75
C LYS A 106 -15.50 -1.70 -15.35
N GLU A 107 -15.66 -1.43 -14.05
CA GLU A 107 -16.06 -0.11 -13.54
C GLU A 107 -14.86 0.72 -13.05
N ILE A 108 -13.72 0.09 -12.77
CA ILE A 108 -12.50 0.78 -12.37
C ILE A 108 -11.49 0.73 -13.52
N SER A 109 -10.81 -0.43 -13.70
CA SER A 109 -9.86 -0.61 -14.79
C SER A 109 -9.31 -2.05 -14.80
N GLU A 110 -9.13 -2.63 -16.00
CA GLU A 110 -8.43 -3.91 -16.18
C GLU A 110 -6.98 -3.84 -15.67
N LYS A 111 -6.32 -2.68 -15.86
CA LYS A 111 -4.96 -2.44 -15.38
C LYS A 111 -4.89 -2.46 -13.85
N THR A 112 -5.84 -1.81 -13.18
CA THR A 112 -5.98 -1.88 -11.71
C THR A 112 -6.19 -3.31 -11.26
N PHE A 113 -7.11 -4.05 -11.90
CA PHE A 113 -7.36 -5.45 -11.54
C PHE A 113 -6.12 -6.33 -11.68
N THR A 114 -5.40 -6.21 -12.80
CA THR A 114 -4.17 -6.97 -13.05
C THR A 114 -3.10 -6.65 -12.01
N THR A 115 -2.91 -5.37 -11.70
CA THR A 115 -1.95 -4.90 -10.69
C THR A 115 -2.27 -5.45 -9.30
N VAL A 116 -3.53 -5.34 -8.83
CA VAL A 116 -3.90 -5.83 -7.48
C VAL A 116 -3.91 -7.35 -7.41
N SER A 117 -4.14 -8.06 -8.53
CA SER A 117 -4.06 -9.52 -8.59
C SER A 117 -2.65 -10.05 -8.32
N PHE A 118 -1.61 -9.26 -8.60
CA PHE A 118 -0.23 -9.60 -8.25
C PHE A 118 -0.03 -9.79 -6.75
N PHE A 119 -0.74 -9.01 -5.94
CA PHE A 119 -0.65 -9.06 -4.47
C PHE A 119 -1.47 -10.21 -3.85
N SER A 120 -2.22 -10.97 -4.66
CA SER A 120 -2.96 -12.12 -4.14
C SER A 120 -2.01 -13.14 -3.53
N LYS A 121 -2.34 -13.65 -2.34
CA LYS A 121 -1.63 -14.79 -1.76
C LYS A 121 -1.79 -15.97 -2.72
N ASN A 122 -0.74 -16.31 -3.46
CA ASN A 122 -0.63 -17.62 -4.06
C ASN A 122 -0.51 -18.63 -2.91
N SER A 123 -1.64 -19.21 -2.51
CA SER A 123 -1.77 -20.26 -1.48
C SER A 123 -0.96 -21.53 -1.77
N ASN A 124 -0.31 -21.59 -2.93
CA ASN A 124 0.46 -22.72 -3.42
C ASN A 124 1.98 -22.58 -3.26
N LEU A 125 2.46 -21.62 -2.47
CA LEU A 125 3.86 -21.69 -2.06
C LEU A 125 3.96 -22.77 -0.97
N GLU A 126 4.35 -23.97 -1.43
CA GLU A 126 4.67 -25.13 -0.61
C GLU A 126 5.33 -24.73 0.71
N SER A 127 4.98 -25.47 1.76
CA SER A 127 5.54 -25.40 3.11
C SER A 127 7.05 -25.70 3.14
N ASN A 128 7.85 -24.97 2.37
CA ASN A 128 9.30 -25.06 2.42
C ASN A 128 9.80 -24.40 3.70
N LYS A 129 10.61 -25.14 4.44
CA LYS A 129 11.15 -24.79 5.75
C LYS A 129 12.09 -23.58 5.78
N ASN A 130 12.42 -22.95 4.64
CA ASN A 130 13.35 -21.85 4.56
C ASN A 130 12.63 -20.54 4.19
N GLU A 131 12.37 -19.70 5.20
CA GLU A 131 11.69 -18.41 5.05
C GLU A 131 12.49 -17.43 4.19
N GLU A 132 13.84 -17.47 4.27
CA GLU A 132 14.72 -16.61 3.49
C GLU A 132 14.62 -16.90 1.99
N LEU A 133 14.62 -18.18 1.57
CA LEU A 133 14.40 -18.56 0.18
C LEU A 133 13.03 -18.12 -0.38
N LYS A 134 12.01 -18.07 0.47
CA LYS A 134 10.68 -17.55 0.06
C LYS A 134 10.75 -16.06 -0.22
N ILE A 135 11.39 -15.30 0.65
CA ILE A 135 11.58 -13.86 0.50
C ILE A 135 12.38 -13.57 -0.78
N GLU A 136 13.47 -14.26 -1.03
CA GLU A 136 14.29 -14.11 -2.24
C GLU A 136 13.48 -14.37 -3.51
N LYS A 137 12.79 -15.50 -3.60
CA LYS A 137 11.92 -15.82 -4.74
C LYS A 137 10.81 -14.77 -4.96
N GLN A 138 10.25 -14.22 -3.88
CA GLN A 138 9.28 -13.15 -3.97
C GLN A 138 9.89 -11.88 -4.54
N PHE A 139 11.10 -11.51 -4.09
CA PHE A 139 11.80 -10.34 -4.60
C PHE A 139 12.24 -10.49 -6.06
N ASP A 140 12.61 -11.69 -6.50
CA ASP A 140 12.89 -11.93 -7.92
C ASP A 140 11.66 -11.72 -8.80
N LYS A 141 10.48 -12.14 -8.35
CA LYS A 141 9.21 -11.83 -9.04
C LYS A 141 8.93 -10.32 -9.04
N ILE A 142 9.18 -9.63 -7.94
CA ILE A 142 8.99 -8.18 -7.84
C ILE A 142 9.94 -7.45 -8.80
N LYS A 143 11.21 -7.82 -8.87
CA LYS A 143 12.19 -7.22 -9.79
C LYS A 143 11.77 -7.33 -11.25
N GLN A 144 11.08 -8.42 -11.62
CA GLN A 144 10.58 -8.66 -12.98
C GLN A 144 9.19 -8.07 -13.24
N SER A 145 8.50 -7.56 -12.22
CA SER A 145 7.15 -7.04 -12.34
C SER A 145 7.10 -5.64 -12.98
N ASP A 146 5.88 -5.20 -13.31
CA ASP A 146 5.61 -3.85 -13.80
C ASP A 146 6.03 -2.76 -12.78
N SER A 147 6.33 -1.57 -13.30
CA SER A 147 6.73 -0.42 -12.49
C SER A 147 5.66 -0.01 -11.47
N MET A 148 4.37 -0.15 -11.77
CA MET A 148 3.29 0.13 -10.83
C MET A 148 3.36 -0.77 -9.60
N ILE A 149 3.60 -2.07 -9.79
CA ILE A 149 3.75 -3.03 -8.70
C ILE A 149 4.95 -2.66 -7.82
N LYS A 150 6.10 -2.36 -8.43
CA LYS A 150 7.31 -1.94 -7.71
C LYS A 150 7.05 -0.68 -6.89
N ASN A 151 6.41 0.33 -7.48
CA ASN A 151 6.11 1.58 -6.80
C ASN A 151 5.16 1.38 -5.61
N ILE A 152 4.12 0.54 -5.74
CA ILE A 152 3.20 0.23 -4.63
C ILE A 152 3.95 -0.46 -3.49
N ILE A 153 4.77 -1.47 -3.79
CA ILE A 153 5.57 -2.22 -2.80
C ILE A 153 6.54 -1.30 -2.06
N LEU A 154 7.17 -0.36 -2.76
CA LEU A 154 8.08 0.61 -2.15
C LEU A 154 7.34 1.62 -1.26
N ALA A 155 6.17 2.10 -1.70
CA ALA A 155 5.32 2.99 -0.91
C ALA A 155 4.74 2.28 0.33
N GLU A 156 4.34 1.01 0.19
CA GLU A 156 3.90 0.16 1.31
C GLU A 156 5.03 -0.01 2.34
N ARG A 157 6.27 -0.30 1.89
CA ARG A 157 7.43 -0.41 2.79
C ARG A 157 7.72 0.90 3.51
N LEU A 158 7.59 2.04 2.84
CA LEU A 158 7.77 3.34 3.48
C LEU A 158 6.69 3.60 4.56
N ASP A 159 5.42 3.29 4.28
CA ASP A 159 4.36 3.38 5.30
C ASP A 159 4.62 2.41 6.46
N GLU A 160 5.11 1.20 6.20
CA GLU A 160 5.46 0.23 7.24
C GLU A 160 6.58 0.75 8.15
N LEU A 161 7.68 1.28 7.60
CA LEU A 161 8.76 1.89 8.38
C LEU A 161 8.23 3.02 9.26
N ARG A 162 7.41 3.92 8.69
CA ARG A 162 6.77 5.01 9.44
C ARG A 162 5.83 4.50 10.53
N SER A 163 5.15 3.36 10.29
CA SER A 163 4.26 2.73 11.26
C SER A 163 4.99 2.18 12.49
N LEU A 164 6.26 1.86 12.35
CA LEU A 164 7.09 1.33 13.42
C LEU A 164 7.76 2.42 14.28
N LYS A 165 7.62 3.68 13.89
CA LYS A 165 8.14 4.80 14.68
C LYS A 165 7.58 4.74 16.11
N ASN A 166 8.48 4.69 17.11
CA ASN A 166 8.16 4.54 18.52
C ASN A 166 7.40 3.25 18.89
N SER A 167 7.46 2.22 18.05
CA SER A 167 6.95 0.90 18.40
C SER A 167 7.83 0.21 19.43
N ARG A 168 7.22 -0.59 20.29
CA ARG A 168 7.93 -1.42 21.29
C ARG A 168 8.39 -2.77 20.73
N ARG A 169 8.03 -3.10 19.50
CA ARG A 169 8.30 -4.40 18.85
C ARG A 169 9.71 -4.44 18.26
N LYS A 170 10.73 -4.49 19.11
CA LYS A 170 12.15 -4.40 18.71
C LYS A 170 12.56 -5.45 17.67
N ASP A 171 12.11 -6.70 17.85
CA ASP A 171 12.44 -7.79 16.91
C ASP A 171 11.84 -7.52 15.52
N LYS A 172 10.59 -7.01 15.46
CA LYS A 172 9.99 -6.61 14.20
C LYS A 172 10.76 -5.46 13.55
N ILE A 173 11.17 -4.47 14.33
CA ILE A 173 11.96 -3.33 13.82
C ILE A 173 13.27 -3.83 13.22
N ALA A 174 14.02 -4.69 13.93
CA ALA A 174 15.29 -5.24 13.46
C ALA A 174 15.12 -5.98 12.13
N ARG A 175 14.15 -6.90 12.05
CA ARG A 175 13.84 -7.65 10.84
C ARG A 175 13.45 -6.73 9.67
N ILE A 176 12.56 -5.78 9.88
CA ILE A 176 12.10 -4.85 8.83
C ILE A 176 13.25 -3.96 8.34
N LYS A 177 14.15 -3.53 9.24
CA LYS A 177 15.35 -2.76 8.85
C LYS A 177 16.26 -3.59 7.95
N GLU A 178 16.58 -4.83 8.35
CA GLU A 178 17.42 -5.74 7.58
C GLU A 178 16.82 -6.03 6.20
N GLU A 179 15.55 -6.44 6.14
CA GLU A 179 14.85 -6.68 4.88
C GLU A 179 14.86 -5.43 3.98
N THR A 180 14.64 -4.25 4.56
CA THR A 180 14.61 -3.01 3.80
C THR A 180 15.97 -2.70 3.20
N GLN A 181 17.04 -2.84 3.96
CA GLN A 181 18.40 -2.63 3.48
C GLN A 181 18.79 -3.65 2.40
N LYS A 182 18.47 -4.93 2.62
CA LYS A 182 18.87 -6.04 1.72
C LYS A 182 18.10 -5.98 0.39
N TYR A 183 16.82 -5.67 0.41
CA TYR A 183 15.93 -5.86 -0.75
C TYR A 183 15.32 -4.57 -1.29
N PHE A 184 14.79 -3.68 -0.42
CA PHE A 184 14.00 -2.54 -0.87
C PHE A 184 14.88 -1.35 -1.28
N ILE A 185 16.01 -1.13 -0.63
CA ILE A 185 16.93 -0.06 -1.03
C ILE A 185 17.48 -0.31 -2.44
N PRO A 186 17.99 -1.53 -2.80
CA PRO A 186 18.40 -1.81 -4.18
C PRO A 186 17.26 -1.68 -5.19
N LEU A 187 16.05 -2.17 -4.84
CA LEU A 187 14.88 -2.04 -5.69
C LEU A 187 14.51 -0.57 -5.94
N ALA A 188 14.51 0.25 -4.90
CA ALA A 188 14.22 1.69 -4.99
C ALA A 188 15.25 2.42 -5.86
N GLY A 189 16.53 2.09 -5.73
CA GLY A 189 17.62 2.68 -6.52
C GLY A 189 17.46 2.48 -8.03
N THR A 190 16.79 1.39 -8.45
CA THR A 190 16.52 1.12 -9.86
C THR A 190 15.12 1.51 -10.31
N THR A 191 14.26 1.97 -9.38
CA THR A 191 12.84 2.24 -9.68
C THR A 191 12.50 3.72 -9.57
N ASN A 192 12.86 4.38 -8.44
CA ASN A 192 12.49 5.77 -8.18
C ASN A 192 13.39 6.38 -7.09
N GLU A 193 14.18 7.40 -7.45
CA GLU A 193 15.11 8.06 -6.53
C GLU A 193 14.44 8.77 -5.36
N LYS A 194 13.23 9.31 -5.56
CA LYS A 194 12.50 10.02 -4.50
C LYS A 194 12.13 9.07 -3.37
N ILE A 195 11.63 7.88 -3.71
CA ILE A 195 11.29 6.88 -2.70
C ILE A 195 12.54 6.29 -2.04
N LEU A 196 13.64 6.14 -2.80
CA LEU A 196 14.93 5.72 -2.23
C LEU A 196 15.35 6.63 -1.08
N LEU A 197 15.38 7.94 -1.32
CA LEU A 197 15.75 8.92 -0.29
C LEU A 197 14.85 8.83 0.94
N LYS A 198 13.54 8.69 0.74
CA LYS A 198 12.57 8.59 1.83
C LYS A 198 12.70 7.31 2.64
N LEU A 199 13.00 6.18 1.99
CA LEU A 199 13.27 4.92 2.68
C LEU A 199 14.54 5.01 3.53
N VAL A 200 15.60 5.62 3.01
CA VAL A 200 16.86 5.84 3.76
C VAL A 200 16.61 6.71 5.00
N ILE A 201 15.87 7.82 4.84
CA ILE A 201 15.52 8.69 5.97
C ILE A 201 14.68 7.93 7.00
N ALA A 202 13.64 7.20 6.56
CA ALA A 202 12.77 6.43 7.46
C ALA A 202 13.53 5.34 8.22
N LEU A 203 14.51 4.67 7.57
CA LEU A 203 15.41 3.71 8.23
C LEU A 203 16.27 4.36 9.32
N TYR A 204 16.81 5.54 9.04
CA TYR A 204 17.61 6.29 9.99
C TYR A 204 16.80 6.74 11.23
N GLU A 205 15.55 7.12 11.03
CA GLU A 205 14.64 7.53 12.11
C GLU A 205 14.16 6.37 13.01
N LEU A 206 14.24 5.13 12.55
CA LEU A 206 13.92 3.96 13.37
C LEU A 206 15.07 3.64 14.33
N LYS A 207 14.87 3.97 15.59
CA LYS A 207 15.80 3.69 16.71
C LYS A 207 15.60 2.29 17.27
#